data_abf7446c5d07cd1326e9d901dbb15b73
#
_entry.id   abf7446c5d07cd1326e9d901dbb15b73
#
_cell.length_a   1.000
_cell.length_b   1.000
_cell.length_c   1.000
_cell.angle_alpha   90.00
_cell.angle_beta   90.00
_cell.angle_gamma   90.00
#
_symmetry.space_group_name_H-M   'P 1'
#
loop_
_entity.id
_entity.type
_entity.pdbx_description
1 polymer ?
#
loop_
_entity_poly.entity_id
_entity_poly.type
_entity_poly.pdbx_seq_one_letter_code
_entity_poly.pdbx_strand_id
1 'polypeptide(L)'
;SILLQSGLFGLGPPCSIAINFEDAETRKQASVKRESGQTELVPLFHGQDTVAGEVRIEPLPGKKIEHTGVKIELIGQIELFFDRGNFYDFTSLVRELDIPGEISQRKIYPFEFQNVEMQYESYNGVNVRLRYILRVTVSRNYSSNIVKEKDFWVRNILKEPEINNTIKMEVGIEDCLHIEFEYNKSKYHLKDVVIGKIYFLLVRIKIKHMELEIRRRESTGSGPNTYNESETLAKYEVMDGAPVR
;
A
#
# COMPACT_ATOMS: atom_id res chain seq x y z
N SER A 1 -8.34 -21.14 13.97
CA SER A 1 -9.41 -21.94 13.34
C SER A 1 -8.89 -22.63 12.10
N ILE A 2 -8.18 -23.77 12.29
CA ILE A 2 -7.47 -24.53 11.23
C ILE A 2 -8.40 -25.56 10.54
N LEU A 3 -9.68 -25.55 10.82
CA LEU A 3 -10.58 -26.67 10.48
C LEU A 3 -11.62 -26.40 9.38
N LEU A 4 -11.53 -25.32 8.62
CA LEU A 4 -12.56 -24.99 7.63
C LEU A 4 -12.09 -24.86 6.17
N GLN A 5 -10.94 -25.46 5.81
CA GLN A 5 -10.51 -25.58 4.40
C GLN A 5 -10.26 -27.03 3.96
N SER A 6 -10.79 -28.01 4.65
CA SER A 6 -10.95 -29.35 4.06
C SER A 6 -12.19 -29.31 3.17
N GLY A 7 -11.98 -28.89 1.92
CA GLY A 7 -13.03 -28.97 0.91
C GLY A 7 -13.56 -30.40 0.84
N LEU A 8 -14.87 -30.56 0.89
CA LEU A 8 -15.59 -31.76 0.53
C LEU A 8 -14.98 -32.29 -0.79
N PHE A 9 -14.49 -33.51 -0.80
CA PHE A 9 -13.97 -34.25 -1.98
C PHE A 9 -12.48 -34.17 -2.34
N GLY A 10 -11.56 -33.95 -1.45
CA GLY A 10 -10.13 -34.15 -1.77
C GLY A 10 -9.53 -33.29 -2.91
N LEU A 11 -10.16 -32.20 -3.25
CA LEU A 11 -9.77 -31.25 -4.33
C LEU A 11 -8.86 -30.13 -3.88
N GLY A 12 -8.46 -30.11 -2.62
CA GLY A 12 -7.53 -29.14 -2.09
C GLY A 12 -6.08 -29.37 -2.56
N PRO A 13 -5.18 -28.39 -2.37
CA PRO A 13 -3.77 -28.57 -2.71
C PRO A 13 -3.16 -29.71 -1.87
N PRO A 14 -2.21 -30.51 -2.43
CA PRO A 14 -1.62 -31.68 -1.76
C PRO A 14 -0.61 -31.28 -0.66
N CYS A 15 -0.34 -30.01 -0.45
CA CYS A 15 0.57 -29.51 0.55
C CYS A 15 0.12 -28.16 1.12
N SER A 16 0.68 -27.79 2.26
CA SER A 16 0.65 -26.45 2.77
C SER A 16 1.97 -25.73 2.48
N ILE A 17 1.91 -24.44 2.21
CA ILE A 17 3.06 -23.57 2.01
C ILE A 17 2.99 -22.45 3.04
N ALA A 18 4.06 -22.24 3.80
CA ALA A 18 4.22 -21.11 4.71
C ALA A 18 5.42 -20.27 4.28
N ILE A 19 5.26 -18.96 4.27
CA ILE A 19 6.33 -18.00 4.01
C ILE A 19 6.56 -17.24 5.31
N ASN A 20 7.77 -17.36 5.88
CA ASN A 20 8.13 -16.75 7.14
C ASN A 20 9.28 -15.79 6.93
N PHE A 21 9.13 -14.55 7.40
CA PHE A 21 10.23 -13.58 7.41
C PHE A 21 11.22 -13.92 8.53
N GLU A 22 12.51 -13.76 8.25
CA GLU A 22 13.59 -14.06 9.20
C GLU A 22 13.48 -13.27 10.51
N ASP A 23 13.06 -12.01 10.40
CA ASP A 23 12.97 -11.08 11.52
C ASP A 23 11.52 -10.79 11.94
N ALA A 24 10.61 -11.74 11.72
CA ALA A 24 9.18 -11.57 11.97
C ALA A 24 8.84 -11.10 13.40
N GLU A 25 9.62 -11.54 14.40
CA GLU A 25 9.38 -11.18 15.80
C GLU A 25 9.85 -9.77 16.17
N THR A 26 10.85 -9.26 15.48
CA THR A 26 11.51 -7.98 15.79
C THR A 26 11.15 -6.85 14.83
N ARG A 27 10.67 -7.19 13.63
CA ARG A 27 10.32 -6.21 12.61
C ARG A 27 9.06 -5.43 13.01
N LYS A 28 9.11 -4.13 12.79
CA LYS A 28 7.93 -3.27 12.92
C LYS A 28 6.84 -3.75 11.97
N GLN A 29 5.60 -3.57 12.41
CA GLN A 29 4.43 -3.93 11.63
C GLN A 29 3.58 -2.70 11.33
N ALA A 30 2.97 -2.67 10.17
CA ALA A 30 1.99 -1.70 9.77
C ALA A 30 0.58 -2.25 10.05
N SER A 31 -0.30 -1.39 10.54
CA SER A 31 -1.72 -1.70 10.71
C SER A 31 -2.44 -1.38 9.41
N VAL A 32 -2.92 -2.40 8.71
CA VAL A 32 -3.53 -2.29 7.39
C VAL A 32 -4.99 -2.68 7.46
N LYS A 33 -5.87 -1.81 6.99
CA LYS A 33 -7.30 -2.11 6.88
C LYS A 33 -7.55 -2.89 5.59
N ARG A 34 -8.16 -4.06 5.72
CA ARG A 34 -8.54 -4.92 4.59
C ARG A 34 -9.93 -4.57 4.06
N GLU A 35 -10.26 -5.07 2.88
CA GLU A 35 -11.59 -4.88 2.25
C GLU A 35 -12.73 -5.39 3.14
N SER A 36 -12.46 -6.42 3.95
CA SER A 36 -13.41 -6.93 4.95
C SER A 36 -13.71 -5.95 6.09
N GLY A 37 -13.00 -4.80 6.14
CA GLY A 37 -13.06 -3.85 7.25
C GLY A 37 -12.21 -4.21 8.46
N GLN A 38 -11.63 -5.42 8.48
CA GLN A 38 -10.73 -5.84 9.54
C GLN A 38 -9.36 -5.20 9.39
N THR A 39 -8.72 -4.94 10.51
CA THR A 39 -7.36 -4.45 10.56
C THR A 39 -6.42 -5.60 10.82
N GLU A 40 -5.38 -5.72 9.99
CA GLU A 40 -4.34 -6.73 10.08
C GLU A 40 -2.98 -6.08 10.28
N LEU A 41 -2.13 -6.74 11.07
CA LEU A 41 -0.73 -6.35 11.23
C LEU A 41 0.11 -7.05 10.16
N VAL A 42 0.84 -6.26 9.40
CA VAL A 42 1.64 -6.70 8.25
C VAL A 42 3.08 -6.21 8.44
N PRO A 43 4.11 -7.03 8.16
CA PRO A 43 5.50 -6.61 8.29
C PRO A 43 5.80 -5.36 7.47
N LEU A 44 6.49 -4.41 8.08
CA LEU A 44 6.84 -3.12 7.48
C LEU A 44 8.29 -3.13 6.99
N PHE A 45 8.45 -2.78 5.73
CA PHE A 45 9.74 -2.62 5.06
C PHE A 45 9.91 -1.19 4.54
N HIS A 46 11.16 -0.81 4.34
CA HIS A 46 11.56 0.46 3.74
C HIS A 46 12.39 0.20 2.47
N GLY A 47 12.52 1.19 1.62
CA GLY A 47 13.39 1.11 0.45
C GLY A 47 14.82 0.72 0.83
N GLN A 48 15.46 -0.13 0.04
CA GLN A 48 16.79 -0.71 0.24
C GLN A 48 16.90 -1.74 1.38
N ASP A 49 15.78 -2.12 2.01
CA ASP A 49 15.78 -3.22 2.98
C ASP A 49 16.08 -4.55 2.30
N THR A 50 16.63 -5.47 3.08
CA THR A 50 16.74 -6.87 2.70
C THR A 50 15.48 -7.61 3.12
N VAL A 51 14.88 -8.34 2.18
CA VAL A 51 13.72 -9.18 2.42
C VAL A 51 14.19 -10.62 2.43
N ALA A 52 14.26 -11.22 3.59
CA ALA A 52 14.78 -12.57 3.79
C ALA A 52 13.87 -13.40 4.70
N GLY A 53 13.98 -14.70 4.57
CA GLY A 53 13.22 -15.64 5.37
C GLY A 53 13.34 -17.06 4.88
N GLU A 54 12.29 -17.84 5.14
CA GLU A 54 12.20 -19.22 4.71
C GLU A 54 10.81 -19.57 4.15
N VAL A 55 10.81 -20.45 3.17
CA VAL A 55 9.60 -21.09 2.64
C VAL A 55 9.55 -22.50 3.19
N ARG A 56 8.44 -22.85 3.83
CA ARG A 56 8.19 -24.18 4.35
C ARG A 56 7.09 -24.83 3.54
N ILE A 57 7.40 -25.97 2.90
CA ILE A 57 6.44 -26.78 2.15
C ILE A 57 6.25 -28.10 2.89
N GLU A 58 5.02 -28.38 3.26
CA GLU A 58 4.66 -29.59 4.00
C GLU A 58 3.58 -30.36 3.25
N PRO A 59 3.91 -31.54 2.70
CA PRO A 59 2.92 -32.40 2.08
C PRO A 59 1.86 -32.86 3.08
N LEU A 60 0.62 -32.99 2.61
CA LEU A 60 -0.42 -33.63 3.41
C LEU A 60 -0.05 -35.09 3.67
N PRO A 61 -0.54 -35.74 4.77
CA PRO A 61 -0.25 -37.13 5.08
C PRO A 61 -0.53 -38.06 3.90
N GLY A 62 0.48 -38.87 3.54
CA GLY A 62 0.39 -39.82 2.42
C GLY A 62 0.43 -39.21 1.02
N LYS A 63 0.64 -37.90 0.91
CA LYS A 63 0.77 -37.17 -0.37
C LYS A 63 2.23 -36.91 -0.72
N LYS A 64 2.50 -36.92 -2.02
CA LYS A 64 3.76 -36.56 -2.62
C LYS A 64 3.50 -35.51 -3.70
N ILE A 65 4.46 -34.61 -3.91
CA ILE A 65 4.37 -33.58 -4.93
C ILE A 65 5.51 -33.77 -5.90
N GLU A 66 5.21 -34.21 -7.10
CA GLU A 66 6.15 -34.12 -8.22
C GLU A 66 6.08 -32.75 -8.82
N HIS A 67 7.22 -32.10 -8.97
CA HIS A 67 7.32 -30.74 -9.47
C HIS A 67 8.46 -30.56 -10.46
N THR A 68 8.34 -29.54 -11.29
CA THR A 68 9.35 -29.13 -12.28
C THR A 68 10.22 -28.00 -11.79
N GLY A 69 10.01 -27.55 -10.58
CA GLY A 69 10.78 -26.50 -9.92
C GLY A 69 9.95 -25.78 -8.85
N VAL A 70 10.64 -25.18 -7.91
CA VAL A 70 10.07 -24.31 -6.89
C VAL A 70 10.76 -22.97 -6.96
N LYS A 71 10.00 -21.89 -7.03
CA LYS A 71 10.53 -20.52 -7.06
C LYS A 71 9.82 -19.59 -6.09
N ILE A 72 10.51 -18.56 -5.68
CA ILE A 72 9.94 -17.42 -4.97
C ILE A 72 10.17 -16.15 -5.77
N GLU A 73 9.15 -15.32 -5.86
CA GLU A 73 9.18 -14.02 -6.52
C GLU A 73 8.85 -12.93 -5.52
N LEU A 74 9.58 -11.82 -5.58
CA LEU A 74 9.20 -10.57 -4.93
C LEU A 74 8.62 -9.66 -6.00
N ILE A 75 7.37 -9.29 -5.86
CA ILE A 75 6.61 -8.54 -6.86
C ILE A 75 6.09 -7.25 -6.25
N GLY A 76 6.37 -6.12 -6.91
CA GLY A 76 5.69 -4.85 -6.69
C GLY A 76 4.67 -4.63 -7.82
N GLN A 77 3.41 -4.42 -7.46
CA GLN A 77 2.29 -4.52 -8.37
C GLN A 77 1.28 -3.41 -8.16
N ILE A 78 0.80 -2.84 -9.27
CA ILE A 78 -0.34 -1.91 -9.28
C ILE A 78 -1.54 -2.60 -9.88
N GLU A 79 -2.66 -2.56 -9.17
CA GLU A 79 -3.96 -3.07 -9.62
C GLU A 79 -4.94 -1.91 -9.73
N LEU A 80 -5.57 -1.78 -10.90
CA LEU A 80 -6.62 -0.80 -11.16
C LEU A 80 -7.98 -1.49 -10.99
N PHE A 81 -8.84 -1.01 -10.08
CA PHE A 81 -10.10 -1.69 -9.77
C PHE A 81 -11.16 -1.59 -10.85
N PHE A 82 -11.07 -0.57 -11.71
CA PHE A 82 -11.97 -0.40 -12.85
C PHE A 82 -11.60 -1.29 -14.06
N ASP A 83 -10.39 -1.86 -14.05
CA ASP A 83 -9.90 -2.79 -15.07
C ASP A 83 -9.49 -4.09 -14.38
N ARG A 84 -10.47 -4.85 -13.93
CA ARG A 84 -10.29 -6.06 -13.14
C ARG A 84 -9.43 -7.08 -13.87
N GLY A 85 -8.44 -7.60 -13.17
CA GLY A 85 -7.48 -8.58 -13.68
C GLY A 85 -6.32 -7.94 -14.45
N ASN A 86 -6.28 -6.62 -14.59
CA ASN A 86 -5.15 -5.91 -15.16
C ASN A 86 -4.20 -5.45 -14.05
N PHE A 87 -3.06 -6.11 -14.01
CA PHE A 87 -1.99 -5.85 -13.04
C PHE A 87 -0.78 -5.32 -13.78
N TYR A 88 -0.18 -4.29 -13.25
CA TYR A 88 1.08 -3.76 -13.71
C TYR A 88 2.18 -4.05 -12.69
N ASP A 89 3.10 -4.95 -13.06
CA ASP A 89 4.24 -5.31 -12.23
C ASP A 89 5.39 -4.33 -12.52
N PHE A 90 5.70 -3.44 -11.57
CA PHE A 90 6.79 -2.49 -11.71
C PHE A 90 8.12 -3.00 -11.13
N THR A 91 8.06 -4.04 -10.30
CA THR A 91 9.22 -4.74 -9.73
C THR A 91 8.94 -6.23 -9.74
N SER A 92 9.91 -7.00 -10.23
CA SER A 92 9.86 -8.47 -10.20
C SER A 92 11.26 -9.01 -10.02
N LEU A 93 11.48 -9.69 -8.90
CA LEU A 93 12.73 -10.40 -8.57
C LEU A 93 12.41 -11.87 -8.35
N VAL A 94 13.24 -12.76 -8.87
CA VAL A 94 13.00 -14.21 -8.83
C VAL A 94 14.19 -14.91 -8.19
N ARG A 95 13.90 -15.93 -7.37
CA ARG A 95 14.89 -16.89 -6.86
C ARG A 95 14.38 -18.31 -7.07
N GLU A 96 15.17 -19.12 -7.74
CA GLU A 96 14.92 -20.55 -7.84
C GLU A 96 15.28 -21.20 -6.51
N LEU A 97 14.34 -21.95 -5.93
CA LEU A 97 14.53 -22.62 -4.63
C LEU A 97 14.85 -24.10 -4.78
N ASP A 98 14.31 -24.75 -5.81
CA ASP A 98 14.55 -26.16 -6.08
C ASP A 98 14.47 -26.48 -7.57
N ILE A 99 15.27 -27.47 -7.97
CA ILE A 99 15.25 -28.07 -9.30
C ILE A 99 14.10 -29.08 -9.40
N PRO A 100 13.75 -29.59 -10.60
CA PRO A 100 12.74 -30.63 -10.74
C PRO A 100 12.97 -31.82 -9.83
N GLY A 101 11.93 -32.30 -9.17
CA GLY A 101 12.02 -33.42 -8.22
C GLY A 101 10.69 -33.73 -7.55
N GLU A 102 10.80 -34.36 -6.40
CA GLU A 102 9.66 -34.80 -5.57
C GLU A 102 9.79 -34.28 -4.14
N ILE A 103 8.69 -33.77 -3.60
CA ILE A 103 8.58 -33.40 -2.18
C ILE A 103 7.69 -34.43 -1.50
N SER A 104 8.28 -35.31 -0.70
CA SER A 104 7.60 -36.34 0.07
C SER A 104 7.58 -36.11 1.57
N GLN A 105 8.44 -35.18 2.04
CA GLN A 105 8.55 -34.77 3.43
C GLN A 105 8.63 -33.24 3.49
N ARG A 106 8.46 -32.67 4.68
CA ARG A 106 8.63 -31.24 4.88
C ARG A 106 9.99 -30.77 4.39
N LYS A 107 9.99 -29.77 3.52
CA LYS A 107 11.17 -29.07 3.04
C LYS A 107 11.13 -27.61 3.45
N ILE A 108 12.30 -27.08 3.78
CA ILE A 108 12.50 -25.67 4.14
C ILE A 108 13.54 -25.09 3.18
N TYR A 109 13.16 -24.00 2.52
CA TYR A 109 14.02 -23.28 1.58
C TYR A 109 14.28 -21.87 2.11
N PRO A 110 15.53 -21.51 2.43
CA PRO A 110 15.87 -20.14 2.73
C PRO A 110 15.81 -19.27 1.47
N PHE A 111 15.42 -18.02 1.62
CA PHE A 111 15.45 -17.03 0.54
C PHE A 111 15.96 -15.68 1.04
N GLU A 112 16.56 -14.92 0.13
CA GLU A 112 17.06 -13.59 0.41
C GLU A 112 17.02 -12.72 -0.83
N PHE A 113 16.41 -11.53 -0.69
CA PHE A 113 16.45 -10.44 -1.65
C PHE A 113 17.16 -9.27 -0.98
N GLN A 114 18.41 -9.00 -1.38
CA GLN A 114 19.24 -7.95 -0.77
C GLN A 114 18.97 -6.60 -1.41
N ASN A 115 18.95 -5.55 -0.58
CA ASN A 115 18.87 -4.17 -1.02
C ASN A 115 17.77 -3.93 -2.07
N VAL A 116 16.57 -4.38 -1.76
CA VAL A 116 15.45 -4.30 -2.71
C VAL A 116 15.07 -2.85 -2.93
N GLU A 117 15.08 -2.43 -4.18
CA GLU A 117 14.60 -1.10 -4.55
C GLU A 117 13.06 -1.07 -4.47
N MET A 118 12.55 -0.48 -3.40
CA MET A 118 11.12 -0.31 -3.15
C MET A 118 10.81 1.19 -3.08
N GLN A 119 10.88 1.85 -4.23
CA GLN A 119 10.75 3.31 -4.33
C GLN A 119 9.33 3.83 -4.10
N TYR A 120 8.33 2.98 -4.33
CA TYR A 120 6.92 3.33 -4.13
C TYR A 120 6.41 2.74 -2.84
N GLU A 121 5.59 3.50 -2.12
CA GLU A 121 4.93 3.02 -0.90
C GLU A 121 3.72 2.14 -1.24
N SER A 122 3.43 1.19 -0.36
CA SER A 122 2.18 0.44 -0.41
C SER A 122 0.99 1.39 -0.21
N TYR A 123 -0.05 1.17 -0.99
CA TYR A 123 -1.21 2.06 -0.99
C TYR A 123 -2.50 1.29 -1.28
N ASN A 124 -3.52 1.52 -0.47
CA ASN A 124 -4.88 1.07 -0.71
C ASN A 124 -5.78 2.29 -0.94
N GLY A 125 -6.21 2.47 -2.17
CA GLY A 125 -7.07 3.57 -2.58
C GLY A 125 -8.50 3.15 -2.91
N VAL A 126 -9.27 4.08 -3.44
CA VAL A 126 -10.64 3.85 -3.90
C VAL A 126 -10.64 3.10 -5.23
N ASN A 127 -9.77 3.50 -6.15
CA ASN A 127 -9.70 2.96 -7.52
C ASN A 127 -8.42 2.18 -7.82
N VAL A 128 -7.47 2.15 -6.90
CA VAL A 128 -6.14 1.59 -7.13
C VAL A 128 -5.56 0.98 -5.86
N ARG A 129 -4.78 -0.08 -6.05
CA ARG A 129 -3.96 -0.67 -5.01
C ARG A 129 -2.54 -0.85 -5.53
N LEU A 130 -1.56 -0.41 -4.73
CA LEU A 130 -0.15 -0.72 -4.93
C LEU A 130 0.29 -1.63 -3.80
N ARG A 131 0.76 -2.82 -4.14
CA ARG A 131 1.15 -3.83 -3.17
C ARG A 131 2.49 -4.47 -3.48
N TYR A 132 3.14 -4.97 -2.43
CA TYR A 132 4.30 -5.84 -2.53
C TYR A 132 3.95 -7.21 -1.98
N ILE A 133 4.31 -8.24 -2.72
CA ILE A 133 4.05 -9.62 -2.35
C ILE A 133 5.27 -10.49 -2.56
N LEU A 134 5.37 -11.52 -1.73
CA LEU A 134 6.16 -12.72 -2.01
C LEU A 134 5.23 -13.77 -2.56
N ARG A 135 5.59 -14.35 -3.70
CA ARG A 135 4.83 -15.43 -4.34
C ARG A 135 5.71 -16.65 -4.47
N VAL A 136 5.30 -17.74 -3.85
CA VAL A 136 5.92 -19.06 -4.02
C VAL A 136 5.11 -19.86 -5.02
N THR A 137 5.79 -20.43 -6.01
CA THR A 137 5.17 -21.26 -7.03
C THR A 137 5.87 -22.62 -7.06
N VAL A 138 5.10 -23.68 -6.87
CA VAL A 138 5.50 -25.05 -7.13
C VAL A 138 4.93 -25.44 -8.49
N SER A 139 5.78 -25.55 -9.49
CA SER A 139 5.37 -25.82 -10.86
C SER A 139 5.17 -27.32 -11.08
N ARG A 140 4.10 -27.70 -11.80
CA ARG A 140 3.77 -29.09 -12.08
C ARG A 140 3.40 -29.28 -13.54
N ASN A 141 3.73 -30.46 -14.11
CA ASN A 141 3.43 -30.75 -15.52
C ASN A 141 1.98 -31.20 -15.77
N TYR A 142 1.46 -32.01 -14.87
CA TYR A 142 0.17 -32.74 -15.08
C TYR A 142 -0.97 -32.20 -14.19
N SER A 143 -0.68 -31.18 -13.42
CA SER A 143 -1.64 -30.52 -12.52
C SER A 143 -1.37 -29.03 -12.49
N SER A 144 -2.33 -28.26 -12.00
CA SER A 144 -2.13 -26.83 -11.80
C SER A 144 -1.01 -26.55 -10.83
N ASN A 145 -0.28 -25.47 -11.05
CA ASN A 145 0.75 -24.99 -10.12
C ASN A 145 0.16 -24.72 -8.74
N ILE A 146 0.95 -24.97 -7.71
CA ILE A 146 0.60 -24.62 -6.34
C ILE A 146 1.22 -23.26 -6.05
N VAL A 147 0.41 -22.29 -5.69
CA VAL A 147 0.83 -20.90 -5.47
C VAL A 147 0.42 -20.46 -4.06
N LYS A 148 1.35 -19.83 -3.35
CA LYS A 148 1.10 -19.14 -2.09
C LYS A 148 1.66 -17.76 -2.13
N GLU A 149 0.86 -16.78 -1.73
CA GLU A 149 1.27 -15.38 -1.64
C GLU A 149 1.26 -14.92 -0.19
N LYS A 150 2.21 -14.05 0.14
CA LYS A 150 2.25 -13.31 1.39
C LYS A 150 2.62 -11.88 1.11
N ASP A 151 1.80 -10.95 1.54
CA ASP A 151 2.05 -9.54 1.38
C ASP A 151 2.88 -8.96 2.53
N PHE A 152 3.54 -7.86 2.26
CA PHE A 152 4.18 -6.99 3.22
C PHE A 152 3.93 -5.54 2.84
N TRP A 153 4.19 -4.64 3.76
CA TRP A 153 3.90 -3.23 3.60
C TRP A 153 5.19 -2.43 3.45
N VAL A 154 5.24 -1.54 2.49
CA VAL A 154 6.39 -0.66 2.26
C VAL A 154 5.99 0.78 2.55
N ARG A 155 6.80 1.42 3.39
CA ARG A 155 6.71 2.84 3.70
C ARG A 155 8.09 3.46 3.63
N ASN A 156 8.23 4.57 2.93
CA ASN A 156 9.48 5.31 2.84
C ASN A 156 9.38 6.56 3.71
N ILE A 157 10.27 6.65 4.68
CA ILE A 157 10.35 7.83 5.54
C ILE A 157 11.15 8.89 4.81
N LEU A 158 10.47 9.95 4.41
CA LEU A 158 11.13 11.12 3.85
C LEU A 158 11.71 11.96 4.99
N LYS A 159 12.93 12.46 4.80
CA LYS A 159 13.51 13.44 5.71
C LYS A 159 12.71 14.74 5.65
N GLU A 160 12.66 15.43 6.77
CA GLU A 160 12.11 16.79 6.82
C GLU A 160 12.88 17.67 5.81
N PRO A 161 12.18 18.46 4.98
CA PRO A 161 12.86 19.32 4.02
C PRO A 161 13.72 20.36 4.75
N GLU A 162 14.94 20.58 4.28
CA GLU A 162 15.87 21.57 4.85
C GLU A 162 15.31 22.98 4.77
N ILE A 163 14.56 23.26 3.70
CA ILE A 163 13.88 24.52 3.48
C ILE A 163 12.38 24.25 3.39
N ASN A 164 11.63 24.80 4.33
CA ASN A 164 10.19 24.65 4.39
C ASN A 164 9.53 26.02 4.57
N ASN A 165 9.47 26.76 3.48
CA ASN A 165 9.02 28.15 3.46
C ASN A 165 7.52 28.28 3.72
N THR A 166 7.15 29.40 4.31
CA THR A 166 5.76 29.86 4.39
C THR A 166 5.16 29.98 3.00
N ILE A 167 3.94 29.51 2.83
CA ILE A 167 3.15 29.70 1.61
C ILE A 167 2.19 30.85 1.81
N LYS A 168 2.17 31.77 0.85
CA LYS A 168 1.20 32.86 0.74
C LYS A 168 0.39 32.70 -0.54
N MET A 169 -0.90 32.88 -0.41
CA MET A 169 -1.84 32.85 -1.52
C MET A 169 -2.85 33.97 -1.33
N GLU A 170 -3.37 34.46 -2.42
CA GLU A 170 -4.45 35.44 -2.42
C GLU A 170 -5.62 35.00 -3.29
N VAL A 171 -6.79 35.36 -2.86
CA VAL A 171 -8.05 35.13 -3.58
C VAL A 171 -8.82 36.46 -3.57
N GLY A 172 -9.36 36.85 -4.71
CA GLY A 172 -10.11 38.08 -4.80
C GLY A 172 -11.07 38.11 -5.97
N ILE A 173 -12.00 39.05 -5.85
CA ILE A 173 -12.86 39.54 -6.92
C ILE A 173 -12.58 41.02 -7.04
N GLU A 174 -12.24 41.47 -8.22
CA GLU A 174 -11.86 42.88 -8.47
C GLU A 174 -12.86 43.83 -7.82
N ASP A 175 -12.34 44.80 -7.06
CA ASP A 175 -13.09 45.82 -6.32
C ASP A 175 -14.11 45.34 -5.25
N CYS A 176 -14.23 44.02 -5.03
CA CYS A 176 -15.23 43.44 -4.13
C CYS A 176 -14.65 42.66 -2.98
N LEU A 177 -13.62 41.87 -3.23
CA LEU A 177 -13.05 40.98 -2.25
C LEU A 177 -11.54 40.80 -2.46
N HIS A 178 -10.76 40.91 -1.37
CA HIS A 178 -9.35 40.58 -1.35
C HIS A 178 -9.02 39.89 -0.03
N ILE A 179 -8.66 38.59 -0.10
CA ILE A 179 -8.31 37.78 1.05
C ILE A 179 -6.94 37.17 0.79
N GLU A 180 -6.03 37.30 1.75
CA GLU A 180 -4.73 36.64 1.73
C GLU A 180 -4.71 35.50 2.74
N PHE A 181 -4.07 34.39 2.34
CA PHE A 181 -3.85 33.21 3.18
C PHE A 181 -2.35 33.00 3.35
N GLU A 182 -1.97 32.63 4.55
CA GLU A 182 -0.59 32.32 4.88
C GLU A 182 -0.55 31.03 5.69
N TYR A 183 0.24 30.03 5.22
CA TYR A 183 0.55 28.83 5.95
C TYR A 183 2.00 28.85 6.42
N ASN A 184 2.27 28.38 7.62
CA ASN A 184 3.61 28.41 8.20
C ASN A 184 4.63 27.50 7.50
N LYS A 185 4.17 26.51 6.72
CA LYS A 185 5.02 25.59 5.96
C LYS A 185 4.44 25.31 4.58
N SER A 186 5.28 24.91 3.65
CA SER A 186 4.88 24.42 2.34
C SER A 186 4.64 22.90 2.34
N LYS A 187 5.28 22.17 3.26
CA LYS A 187 5.21 20.70 3.38
C LYS A 187 5.02 20.31 4.83
N TYR A 188 4.06 19.45 5.07
CA TYR A 188 3.66 19.00 6.40
C TYR A 188 3.83 17.49 6.54
N HIS A 189 4.19 17.04 7.73
CA HIS A 189 4.00 15.66 8.14
C HIS A 189 2.53 15.44 8.50
N LEU A 190 2.01 14.22 8.29
CA LEU A 190 0.59 13.91 8.55
C LEU A 190 0.16 14.10 10.01
N LYS A 191 1.11 14.16 10.94
CA LYS A 191 0.88 14.43 12.36
C LYS A 191 1.07 15.91 12.75
N ASP A 192 1.50 16.75 11.81
CA ASP A 192 1.68 18.17 12.06
C ASP A 192 0.33 18.87 12.23
N VAL A 193 0.35 19.95 12.97
CA VAL A 193 -0.76 20.91 13.03
C VAL A 193 -0.52 21.98 11.98
N VAL A 194 -1.50 22.22 11.13
CA VAL A 194 -1.45 23.31 10.14
C VAL A 194 -1.76 24.62 10.85
N ILE A 195 -0.80 25.52 10.84
CA ILE A 195 -0.92 26.87 11.43
C ILE A 195 -0.87 27.88 10.30
N GLY A 196 -1.82 28.80 10.30
CA GLY A 196 -1.89 29.83 9.27
C GLY A 196 -2.63 31.09 9.74
N LYS A 197 -2.69 32.04 8.85
CA LYS A 197 -3.39 33.30 9.03
C LYS A 197 -4.22 33.63 7.80
N ILE A 198 -5.37 34.20 8.02
CA ILE A 198 -6.26 34.71 6.96
C ILE A 198 -6.43 36.20 7.16
N TYR A 199 -6.10 36.97 6.13
CA TYR A 199 -6.21 38.43 6.14
C TYR A 199 -7.34 38.86 5.23
N PHE A 200 -8.33 39.57 5.78
CA PHE A 200 -9.41 40.18 5.03
C PHE A 200 -9.01 41.62 4.68
N LEU A 201 -8.45 41.82 3.51
CA LEU A 201 -7.93 43.14 3.11
C LEU A 201 -9.00 44.01 2.48
N LEU A 202 -9.93 43.44 1.75
CA LEU A 202 -11.08 44.12 1.17
C LEU A 202 -12.28 43.19 1.21
N VAL A 203 -13.37 43.63 1.82
CA VAL A 203 -14.64 42.87 1.85
C VAL A 203 -15.77 43.83 1.61
N ARG A 204 -16.26 43.90 0.37
CA ARG A 204 -17.41 44.71 -0.04
C ARG A 204 -18.63 43.86 -0.37
N ILE A 205 -18.52 42.55 -0.26
CA ILE A 205 -19.61 41.58 -0.46
C ILE A 205 -19.93 40.91 0.85
N LYS A 206 -21.14 40.33 0.97
CA LYS A 206 -21.52 39.54 2.14
C LYS A 206 -20.94 38.15 2.03
N ILE A 207 -20.06 37.78 2.96
CA ILE A 207 -19.58 36.43 3.13
C ILE A 207 -20.56 35.71 4.04
N LYS A 208 -21.12 34.58 3.57
CA LYS A 208 -22.07 33.77 4.36
C LYS A 208 -21.35 32.88 5.36
N HIS A 209 -20.33 32.17 4.88
CA HIS A 209 -19.46 31.34 5.71
C HIS A 209 -18.11 31.14 5.03
N MET A 210 -17.13 30.72 5.81
CA MET A 210 -15.81 30.34 5.33
C MET A 210 -15.37 29.08 6.04
N GLU A 211 -14.89 28.12 5.26
CA GLU A 211 -14.40 26.84 5.74
C GLU A 211 -13.00 26.57 5.22
N LEU A 212 -12.20 25.91 6.04
CA LEU A 212 -10.88 25.40 5.68
C LEU A 212 -10.94 23.88 5.71
N GLU A 213 -10.49 23.22 4.63
CA GLU A 213 -10.53 21.77 4.52
C GLU A 213 -9.16 21.21 4.21
N ILE A 214 -8.85 20.06 4.78
CA ILE A 214 -7.75 19.19 4.35
C ILE A 214 -8.37 18.08 3.53
N ARG A 215 -7.95 17.94 2.28
CA ARG A 215 -8.47 16.94 1.35
C ARG A 215 -7.39 15.96 0.93
N ARG A 216 -7.75 14.69 0.84
CA ARG A 216 -6.97 13.68 0.16
C ARG A 216 -7.49 13.56 -1.28
N ARG A 217 -6.60 13.71 -2.23
CA ARG A 217 -6.92 13.49 -3.65
C ARG A 217 -6.18 12.28 -4.17
N GLU A 218 -6.91 11.40 -4.84
CA GLU A 218 -6.38 10.24 -5.53
C GLU A 218 -6.61 10.43 -7.02
N SER A 219 -5.53 10.31 -7.80
CA SER A 219 -5.60 10.33 -9.26
C SER A 219 -4.93 9.07 -9.79
N THR A 220 -5.63 8.33 -10.64
CA THR A 220 -5.16 7.07 -11.20
C THR A 220 -5.55 6.95 -12.66
N GLY A 221 -4.73 6.23 -13.45
CA GLY A 221 -4.90 6.09 -14.88
C GLY A 221 -4.13 7.12 -15.69
N SER A 222 -4.42 7.20 -16.99
CA SER A 222 -3.76 8.11 -17.92
C SER A 222 -4.70 8.59 -19.02
N GLY A 223 -4.48 9.81 -19.51
CA GLY A 223 -5.26 10.39 -20.61
C GLY A 223 -6.76 10.43 -20.33
N PRO A 224 -7.59 9.96 -21.28
CA PRO A 224 -9.05 9.97 -21.12
C PRO A 224 -9.56 8.99 -20.05
N ASN A 225 -8.72 8.04 -19.61
CA ASN A 225 -9.03 7.03 -18.59
C ASN A 225 -8.46 7.42 -17.22
N THR A 226 -8.47 8.69 -16.89
CA THR A 226 -8.05 9.20 -15.57
C THR A 226 -9.25 9.25 -14.64
N TYR A 227 -9.08 8.65 -13.45
CA TYR A 227 -10.06 8.62 -12.38
C TYR A 227 -9.55 9.45 -11.20
N ASN A 228 -10.38 10.37 -10.74
CA ASN A 228 -10.05 11.28 -9.65
C ASN A 228 -11.06 11.10 -8.52
N GLU A 229 -10.55 10.91 -7.32
CA GLU A 229 -11.33 10.88 -6.09
C GLU A 229 -10.83 11.94 -5.13
N SER A 230 -11.74 12.52 -4.39
CA SER A 230 -11.44 13.52 -3.37
C SER A 230 -12.21 13.23 -2.11
N GLU A 231 -11.52 13.21 -0.98
CA GLU A 231 -12.10 12.99 0.34
C GLU A 231 -11.67 14.11 1.28
N THR A 232 -12.63 14.66 2.02
CA THR A 232 -12.35 15.62 3.07
C THR A 232 -11.91 14.88 4.33
N LEU A 233 -10.67 15.07 4.76
CA LEU A 233 -10.09 14.44 5.94
C LEU A 233 -10.38 15.25 7.21
N ALA A 234 -10.36 16.57 7.10
CA ALA A 234 -10.63 17.49 8.20
C ALA A 234 -11.28 18.76 7.66
N LYS A 235 -12.18 19.30 8.44
CA LYS A 235 -12.92 20.50 8.11
C LYS A 235 -12.96 21.43 9.31
N TYR A 236 -12.65 22.69 9.10
CA TYR A 236 -12.70 23.73 10.11
C TYR A 236 -13.51 24.90 9.61
N GLU A 237 -14.54 25.27 10.35
CA GLU A 237 -15.34 26.46 10.07
C GLU A 237 -14.64 27.68 10.66
N VAL A 238 -14.21 28.57 9.76
CA VAL A 238 -13.51 29.82 10.15
C VAL A 238 -14.51 30.86 10.62
N MET A 239 -15.63 30.98 9.93
CA MET A 239 -16.72 31.87 10.30
C MET A 239 -18.06 31.36 9.80
N ASP A 240 -19.12 31.67 10.54
CA ASP A 240 -20.51 31.51 10.16
C ASP A 240 -21.16 32.91 10.18
N GLY A 241 -21.43 33.45 9.02
CA GLY A 241 -21.93 34.82 8.84
C GLY A 241 -20.86 35.82 8.37
N ALA A 242 -21.26 37.09 8.33
CA ALA A 242 -20.35 38.18 7.90
C ALA A 242 -19.30 38.51 9.00
N PRO A 243 -18.07 38.87 8.62
CA PRO A 243 -17.11 39.34 9.60
C PRO A 243 -17.65 40.53 10.38
N VAL A 244 -17.48 40.49 11.69
CA VAL A 244 -17.82 41.62 12.56
C VAL A 244 -16.81 42.73 12.27
N ARG A 245 -17.29 43.93 11.97
CA ARG A 245 -16.45 45.12 11.77
C ARG A 245 -15.90 45.63 13.08
#